data_a448626a0ab3115021a58493f0798fbe
#
_entry.id   a448626a0ab3115021a58493f0798fbe
#
_cell.length_a   1.000
_cell.length_b   1.000
_cell.length_c   1.000
_cell.angle_alpha   90.00
_cell.angle_beta   90.00
_cell.angle_gamma   90.00
#
_symmetry.space_group_name_H-M   'P 1'
#
loop_
_entity.id
_entity.type
_entity.pdbx_description
1 polymer ?
#
loop_
_entity_poly.entity_id
_entity_poly.type
_entity_poly.pdbx_seq_one_letter_code
_entity_poly.pdbx_strand_id
1 'polypeptide(L)'
;MAKSQGWRNRVLALETHVAGDILDHPHQWRTHPKAQSDALRDVLEEVGVAGAMLVYRSARAGGALVRIDGHGRKDLDPSASWPCLVLDVDDREADLLLATYDPISAQAGADAAKLDELLRG
;
A
#
# COMPACT_ATOMS: atom_id res chain seq x y z
N MET A 1 26.52 -6.41 12.33
CA MET A 1 25.14 -6.24 12.01
C MET A 1 24.23 -6.87 13.04
N ALA A 2 23.41 -6.07 13.56
CA ALA A 2 22.52 -6.54 14.60
C ALA A 2 21.55 -7.57 14.03
N LYS A 3 21.23 -8.54 14.83
CA LYS A 3 20.29 -9.57 14.41
C LYS A 3 18.89 -9.07 14.23
N SER A 4 18.58 -7.89 14.65
CA SER A 4 17.25 -7.34 14.51
C SER A 4 16.17 -8.25 15.07
N GLN A 5 16.51 -9.03 16.06
CA GLN A 5 15.55 -9.91 16.71
C GLN A 5 14.88 -10.87 15.74
N GLY A 6 15.55 -11.19 14.64
CA GLY A 6 15.01 -12.09 13.65
C GLY A 6 14.01 -11.47 12.69
N TRP A 7 13.87 -10.17 12.70
CA TRP A 7 12.96 -9.49 11.79
C TRP A 7 13.58 -9.44 10.40
N ARG A 8 12.90 -10.01 9.43
CA ARG A 8 13.41 -10.05 8.06
C ARG A 8 13.10 -8.75 7.35
N ASN A 9 14.03 -8.30 6.55
CA ASN A 9 13.80 -7.15 5.69
C ASN A 9 13.21 -7.64 4.37
N ARG A 10 11.99 -7.26 4.11
CA ARG A 10 11.28 -7.68 2.91
C ARG A 10 11.24 -6.58 1.84
N VAL A 11 11.98 -5.51 2.03
CA VAL A 11 12.07 -4.44 1.04
C VAL A 11 13.16 -4.80 0.04
N LEU A 12 12.78 -4.97 -1.22
CA LEU A 12 13.73 -5.31 -2.28
C LEU A 12 14.42 -4.09 -2.86
N ALA A 13 13.65 -3.05 -3.15
CA ALA A 13 14.19 -1.90 -3.88
C ALA A 13 13.26 -0.70 -3.75
N LEU A 14 13.84 0.47 -4.01
CA LEU A 14 13.09 1.71 -4.20
C LEU A 14 13.11 2.00 -5.70
N GLU A 15 11.95 2.03 -6.33
CA GLU A 15 11.82 2.24 -7.76
C GLU A 15 10.80 3.33 -8.03
N THR A 16 10.83 3.89 -9.23
CA THR A 16 9.84 4.88 -9.66
C THR A 16 8.95 4.24 -10.71
N HIS A 17 7.66 4.34 -10.52
CA HIS A 17 6.68 3.79 -11.46
C HIS A 17 5.56 4.77 -11.69
N VAL A 18 4.98 4.75 -12.90
CA VAL A 18 3.79 5.52 -13.20
C VAL A 18 2.62 4.92 -12.43
N ALA A 19 1.90 5.76 -11.69
CA ALA A 19 0.85 5.28 -10.80
C ALA A 19 -0.21 4.45 -11.53
N GLY A 20 -0.58 4.87 -12.73
CA GLY A 20 -1.59 4.15 -13.50
C GLY A 20 -1.18 2.76 -13.94
N ASP A 21 0.12 2.47 -13.94
CA ASP A 21 0.63 1.16 -14.32
C ASP A 21 0.60 0.16 -13.17
N ILE A 22 0.28 0.61 -11.97
CA ILE A 22 0.23 -0.23 -10.78
C ILE A 22 -1.22 -0.60 -10.51
N LEU A 23 -1.49 -1.89 -10.35
CA LEU A 23 -2.85 -2.37 -10.13
C LEU A 23 -3.31 -2.13 -8.72
N ASP A 24 -4.61 -2.01 -8.53
CA ASP A 24 -5.19 -1.95 -7.20
C ASP A 24 -5.23 -3.33 -6.58
N HIS A 25 -5.05 -3.39 -5.28
CA HIS A 25 -5.19 -4.65 -4.55
C HIS A 25 -6.64 -5.13 -4.64
N PRO A 26 -6.87 -6.42 -4.91
CA PRO A 26 -8.23 -6.93 -5.09
C PRO A 26 -9.12 -6.78 -3.84
N HIS A 27 -8.52 -6.65 -2.67
CA HIS A 27 -9.26 -6.45 -1.43
C HIS A 27 -9.34 -4.99 -1.01
N GLN A 28 -8.91 -4.08 -1.89
CA GLN A 28 -9.03 -2.65 -1.64
C GLN A 28 -10.41 -2.20 -2.09
N TRP A 29 -11.27 -1.93 -1.13
CA TRP A 29 -12.65 -1.50 -1.42
C TRP A 29 -12.98 -0.15 -0.82
N ARG A 30 -12.00 0.49 -0.20
CA ARG A 30 -12.21 1.78 0.42
C ARG A 30 -12.29 2.88 -0.64
N THR A 31 -13.25 3.78 -0.47
CA THR A 31 -13.33 4.96 -1.31
C THR A 31 -12.56 6.10 -0.66
N HIS A 32 -12.17 7.07 -1.48
CA HIS A 32 -11.46 8.25 -0.99
C HIS A 32 -12.41 9.46 -1.10
N PRO A 33 -12.95 9.94 0.03
CA PRO A 33 -13.82 11.12 -0.01
C PRO A 33 -13.10 12.31 -0.60
N LYS A 34 -13.85 13.18 -1.26
CA LYS A 34 -13.28 14.36 -1.91
C LYS A 34 -12.47 15.22 -0.94
N ALA A 35 -12.96 15.41 0.27
CA ALA A 35 -12.24 16.20 1.26
C ALA A 35 -10.88 15.61 1.58
N GLN A 36 -10.79 14.28 1.65
CA GLN A 36 -9.52 13.61 1.91
C GLN A 36 -8.57 13.76 0.73
N SER A 37 -9.09 13.63 -0.48
CA SER A 37 -8.28 13.82 -1.69
C SER A 37 -7.79 15.26 -1.82
N ASP A 38 -8.63 16.23 -1.47
CA ASP A 38 -8.24 17.65 -1.50
C ASP A 38 -7.14 17.92 -0.48
N ALA A 39 -7.26 17.36 0.72
CA ALA A 39 -6.23 17.53 1.74
C ALA A 39 -4.90 16.93 1.31
N LEU A 40 -4.93 15.75 0.68
CA LEU A 40 -3.71 15.13 0.17
C LEU A 40 -3.09 15.99 -0.94
N ARG A 41 -3.92 16.52 -1.83
CA ARG A 41 -3.45 17.40 -2.91
C ARG A 41 -2.77 18.63 -2.33
N ASP A 42 -3.36 19.24 -1.29
CA ASP A 42 -2.79 20.43 -0.66
C ASP A 42 -1.43 20.14 -0.06
N VAL A 43 -1.29 19.00 0.59
CA VAL A 43 0.01 18.59 1.17
C VAL A 43 1.04 18.36 0.06
N LEU A 44 0.63 17.72 -1.03
CA LEU A 44 1.54 17.50 -2.15
C LEU A 44 2.01 18.80 -2.78
N GLU A 45 1.12 19.80 -2.87
CA GLU A 45 1.49 21.10 -3.41
C GLU A 45 2.41 21.87 -2.45
N GLU A 46 2.13 21.77 -1.17
CA GLU A 46 2.90 22.50 -0.15
C GLU A 46 4.27 21.87 0.10
N VAL A 47 4.32 20.57 0.23
CA VAL A 47 5.51 19.84 0.65
C VAL A 47 6.16 19.08 -0.51
N GLY A 48 5.36 18.49 -1.37
CA GLY A 48 5.84 17.61 -2.41
C GLY A 48 5.67 16.15 -2.01
N VAL A 49 6.25 15.27 -2.80
CA VAL A 49 6.19 13.83 -2.53
C VAL A 49 7.20 13.48 -1.43
N ALA A 50 6.70 13.08 -0.29
CA ALA A 50 7.51 12.77 0.88
C ALA A 50 7.22 11.37 1.41
N GLY A 51 6.99 10.43 0.54
CA GLY A 51 6.73 9.05 0.92
C GLY A 51 6.65 8.19 -0.32
N ALA A 52 6.61 6.89 -0.12
CA ALA A 52 6.58 5.94 -1.22
C ALA A 52 5.35 5.04 -1.10
N MET A 53 4.86 4.60 -2.26
CA MET A 53 3.82 3.60 -2.28
C MET A 53 4.45 2.24 -1.99
N LEU A 54 3.71 1.37 -1.32
CA LEU A 54 4.14 -0.01 -1.09
C LEU A 54 3.54 -0.88 -2.18
N VAL A 55 4.39 -1.59 -2.90
CA VAL A 55 3.96 -2.43 -4.02
C VAL A 55 4.63 -3.80 -3.93
N TYR A 56 4.07 -4.76 -4.62
CA TYR A 56 4.66 -6.09 -4.73
C TYR A 56 4.26 -6.72 -6.05
N ARG A 57 5.00 -7.72 -6.50
CA ARG A 57 4.65 -8.46 -7.70
C ARG A 57 3.73 -9.60 -7.31
N SER A 58 2.51 -9.57 -7.85
CA SER A 58 1.45 -10.48 -7.45
C SER A 58 1.37 -11.67 -8.39
N ALA A 59 1.50 -12.87 -7.85
CA ALA A 59 1.38 -14.08 -8.66
C ALA A 59 -0.03 -14.23 -9.23
N ARG A 60 -1.06 -13.87 -8.45
CA ARG A 60 -2.43 -13.95 -8.95
C ARG A 60 -2.75 -12.89 -10.00
N ALA A 61 -1.89 -11.88 -10.13
CA ALA A 61 -2.00 -10.86 -11.17
C ALA A 61 -0.98 -11.07 -12.28
N GLY A 62 -0.45 -12.28 -12.42
CA GLY A 62 0.50 -12.60 -13.47
C GLY A 62 1.87 -11.96 -13.31
N GLY A 63 2.24 -11.58 -12.11
CA GLY A 63 3.53 -10.92 -11.84
C GLY A 63 3.48 -9.41 -11.94
N ALA A 64 2.31 -8.83 -12.16
CA ALA A 64 2.17 -7.38 -12.23
C ALA A 64 2.35 -6.74 -10.85
N LEU A 65 2.77 -5.49 -10.85
CA LEU A 65 2.88 -4.72 -9.62
C LEU A 65 1.49 -4.36 -9.10
N VAL A 66 1.28 -4.60 -7.81
CA VAL A 66 0.02 -4.32 -7.13
C VAL A 66 0.31 -3.45 -5.92
N ARG A 67 -0.53 -2.44 -5.69
CA ARG A 67 -0.38 -1.54 -4.55
C ARG A 67 -0.92 -2.16 -3.29
N ILE A 68 -0.16 -2.05 -2.22
CA ILE A 68 -0.63 -2.36 -0.88
C ILE A 68 -1.03 -1.07 -0.18
N ASP A 69 -0.24 0.00 -0.37
CA ASP A 69 -0.50 1.29 0.25
C ASP A 69 -0.22 2.39 -0.76
N GLY A 70 -0.92 3.50 -0.64
CA GLY A 70 -0.74 4.65 -1.53
C GLY A 70 -1.81 4.80 -2.59
N HIS A 71 -2.96 4.16 -2.42
CA HIS A 71 -4.04 4.21 -3.41
C HIS A 71 -4.55 5.63 -3.68
N GLY A 72 -4.58 6.47 -2.66
CA GLY A 72 -5.04 7.85 -2.83
C GLY A 72 -4.18 8.65 -3.78
N ARG A 73 -2.88 8.39 -3.83
CA ARG A 73 -1.97 9.09 -4.73
C ARG A 73 -2.28 8.80 -6.19
N LYS A 74 -2.59 7.55 -6.50
CA LYS A 74 -2.96 7.19 -7.86
C LYS A 74 -4.22 7.91 -8.30
N ASP A 75 -5.20 8.02 -7.41
CA ASP A 75 -6.47 8.65 -7.75
C ASP A 75 -6.30 10.13 -8.08
N LEU A 76 -5.31 10.79 -7.46
CA LEU A 76 -5.03 12.19 -7.74
C LEU A 76 -4.42 12.41 -9.11
N ASP A 77 -3.46 11.56 -9.49
CA ASP A 77 -2.78 11.73 -10.77
C ASP A 77 -2.22 10.39 -11.25
N PRO A 78 -3.02 9.63 -12.00
CA PRO A 78 -2.58 8.33 -12.49
C PRO A 78 -1.40 8.40 -13.46
N SER A 79 -1.16 9.54 -14.08
CA SER A 79 -0.06 9.68 -15.03
C SER A 79 1.25 10.07 -14.39
N ALA A 80 1.23 10.43 -13.10
CA ALA A 80 2.44 10.83 -12.40
C ALA A 80 3.30 9.63 -12.04
N SER A 81 4.60 9.86 -12.00
CA SER A 81 5.54 8.85 -11.51
C SER A 81 5.74 9.05 -10.02
N TRP A 82 5.68 7.96 -9.27
CA TRP A 82 5.79 7.97 -7.82
C TRP A 82 6.86 7.02 -7.35
N PRO A 83 7.56 7.37 -6.25
CA PRO A 83 8.48 6.40 -5.64
C PRO A 83 7.70 5.23 -5.06
N CYS A 84 8.24 4.05 -5.23
CA CYS A 84 7.62 2.81 -4.79
C CYS A 84 8.64 1.93 -4.08
N LEU A 85 8.30 1.45 -2.90
CA LEU A 85 9.07 0.41 -2.24
C LEU A 85 8.53 -0.93 -2.71
N VAL A 86 9.36 -1.69 -3.40
CA VAL A 86 8.98 -3.00 -3.92
C VAL A 86 9.27 -4.02 -2.85
N LEU A 87 8.25 -4.75 -2.43
CA LEU A 87 8.35 -5.71 -1.34
C LEU A 87 8.46 -7.14 -1.87
N ASP A 88 9.23 -7.95 -1.17
CA ASP A 88 9.38 -9.38 -1.46
C ASP A 88 8.37 -10.16 -0.63
N VAL A 89 7.10 -10.04 -1.00
CA VAL A 89 6.02 -10.70 -0.29
C VAL A 89 5.14 -11.42 -1.30
N ASP A 90 4.46 -12.46 -0.84
CA ASP A 90 3.48 -13.15 -1.66
C ASP A 90 2.09 -12.56 -1.46
N ASP A 91 1.10 -13.09 -2.18
CA ASP A 91 -0.26 -12.55 -2.14
C ASP A 91 -0.87 -12.62 -0.75
N ARG A 92 -0.63 -13.70 -0.02
CA ARG A 92 -1.16 -13.84 1.33
C ARG A 92 -0.53 -12.82 2.28
N GLU A 93 0.77 -12.65 2.18
CA GLU A 93 1.48 -11.69 3.01
C GLU A 93 1.05 -10.26 2.70
N ALA A 94 0.82 -9.98 1.42
CA ALA A 94 0.32 -8.67 1.01
C ALA A 94 -1.07 -8.40 1.57
N ASP A 95 -1.93 -9.42 1.62
CA ASP A 95 -3.25 -9.30 2.21
C ASP A 95 -3.17 -8.92 3.70
N LEU A 96 -2.23 -9.54 4.41
CA LEU A 96 -2.01 -9.22 5.83
C LEU A 96 -1.54 -7.78 5.99
N LEU A 97 -0.61 -7.36 5.13
CA LEU A 97 -0.12 -5.98 5.18
C LEU A 97 -1.20 -4.97 4.90
N LEU A 98 -2.04 -5.24 3.91
CA LEU A 98 -3.14 -4.35 3.57
C LEU A 98 -4.07 -4.15 4.76
N ALA A 99 -4.42 -5.23 5.44
CA ALA A 99 -5.28 -5.16 6.61
C ALA A 99 -4.66 -4.32 7.73
N THR A 100 -3.33 -4.32 7.81
CA THR A 100 -2.61 -3.57 8.82
C THR A 100 -2.53 -2.08 8.47
N TYR A 101 -2.33 -1.77 7.21
CA TYR A 101 -2.09 -0.39 6.77
C TYR A 101 -3.37 0.39 6.45
N ASP A 102 -4.52 -0.25 6.44
CA ASP A 102 -5.76 0.45 6.13
C ASP A 102 -6.27 1.16 7.38
N PRO A 103 -6.13 2.49 7.47
CA PRO A 103 -6.53 3.20 8.68
C PRO A 103 -8.04 3.19 8.93
N ILE A 104 -8.83 3.03 7.89
CA ILE A 104 -10.28 2.94 8.06
C ILE A 104 -10.63 1.61 8.69
N SER A 105 -10.01 0.54 8.21
CA SER A 105 -10.17 -0.77 8.82
C SER A 105 -9.77 -0.74 10.30
N ALA A 106 -8.66 -0.07 10.60
CA ALA A 106 -8.17 -0.01 11.97
C ALA A 106 -9.13 0.73 12.89
N GLN A 107 -9.93 1.64 12.36
CA GLN A 107 -10.86 2.42 13.18
C GLN A 107 -12.17 1.70 13.46
N ALA A 108 -12.56 0.79 12.60
CA ALA A 108 -13.78 0.04 12.81
C ALA A 108 -13.50 -1.12 13.75
N GLY A 109 -14.25 -1.24 14.83
CA GLY A 109 -14.02 -2.29 15.80
C GLY A 109 -14.00 -3.69 15.19
N ALA A 110 -14.81 -3.89 14.16
CA ALA A 110 -14.88 -5.18 13.48
C ALA A 110 -13.57 -5.55 12.78
N ASP A 111 -12.76 -4.57 12.44
CA ASP A 111 -11.55 -4.82 11.66
C ASP A 111 -10.41 -5.35 12.50
N ALA A 112 -10.41 -5.05 13.79
CA ALA A 112 -9.45 -5.66 14.70
C ALA A 112 -9.64 -7.17 14.76
N ALA A 113 -10.88 -7.61 14.80
CA ALA A 113 -11.19 -9.03 14.79
C ALA A 113 -10.82 -9.67 13.46
N LYS A 114 -11.04 -8.96 12.37
CA LYS A 114 -10.69 -9.47 11.05
C LYS A 114 -9.20 -9.63 10.88
N LEU A 115 -8.44 -8.66 11.37
CA LEU A 115 -6.98 -8.76 11.33
C LEU A 115 -6.49 -9.94 12.17
N ASP A 116 -7.06 -10.10 13.34
CA ASP A 116 -6.73 -11.21 14.22
C ASP A 116 -7.02 -12.56 13.54
N GLU A 117 -8.14 -12.63 12.84
CA GLU A 117 -8.51 -13.82 12.08
C GLU A 117 -7.49 -14.14 11.00
N LEU A 118 -7.05 -13.11 10.26
CA LEU A 118 -6.04 -13.28 9.22
C LEU A 118 -4.72 -13.76 9.79
N LEU A 119 -4.33 -13.23 10.93
CA LEU A 119 -3.08 -13.62 11.57
C LEU A 119 -3.12 -15.05 12.09
N ARG A 120 -4.27 -15.52 12.50
CA ARG A 120 -4.44 -16.89 12.99
C ARG A 120 -4.58 -17.91 11.88
N GLY A 121 -5.12 -17.47 10.77
CA GLY A 121 -5.33 -18.33 9.63
C GLY A 121 -4.06 -18.60 8.88
#